data_ce72294965b360d1d7f545e9aa341754
#
_entry.id   ce72294965b360d1d7f545e9aa341754
#
_cell.length_a   1.000
_cell.length_b   1.000
_cell.length_c   1.000
_cell.angle_alpha   90.00
_cell.angle_beta   90.00
_cell.angle_gamma   90.00
#
_symmetry.space_group_name_H-M   'P 1'
#
loop_
_entity.id
_entity.type
_entity.pdbx_description
1 polymer ?
#
loop_
_entity_poly.entity_id
_entity_poly.type
_entity_poly.pdbx_seq_one_letter_code
_entity_poly.pdbx_strand_id
1 'polypeptide(L)'
;MNLYNIKHPEEQVNFAQAVRQGLGKDQGLFFPENIPHLSNIDELLALPLVERSQKILGALIGEEIPQAQLEQMVRNAFTFSAPVVKVEDNIYALELFHGPTLAFKDFGGRFMAQALATVRGDGKITILTATSGDTGAAVAHAFYGLENIDVVILYPKGKISPLQEKLFCTLGGNIRTIAINADFDACQALVKQAFDDAELRQAIGLNSANSINISRLLAQVCYYFEAAAQLPKEQRENLVVSVPSGNFGNLTAGLIAKTLGLPIKRFIAATNANDTVPRYLQSGNWSPNATVATLSNAMDVSRPNNWPRVEELFKRNGWALNALHSAAISDAQTEDTLRAMNQLGYLCEPHGAVAYEVLKQDLQEGETGLFLCTAHPAKFKESVERILDLTLPLPEALDKHNKLPLLSDEMENDFAQLRAYLLK
;
A
#
# COMPACT_ATOMS: atom_id res chain seq x y z
N MET A 1 19.66 4.94 9.76
CA MET A 1 19.09 5.58 8.56
C MET A 1 18.82 7.05 8.82
N ASN A 2 19.26 7.93 7.94
CA ASN A 2 18.96 9.35 8.02
C ASN A 2 17.91 9.71 6.97
N LEU A 3 16.90 10.46 7.40
CA LEU A 3 15.82 10.92 6.55
C LEU A 3 15.66 12.43 6.70
N TYR A 4 15.07 13.06 5.71
CA TYR A 4 14.71 14.46 5.74
C TYR A 4 13.28 14.69 5.30
N ASN A 5 12.70 15.79 5.73
CA ASN A 5 11.39 16.24 5.29
C ASN A 5 11.54 16.91 3.90
N ILE A 6 10.82 16.41 2.91
CA ILE A 6 10.92 16.94 1.53
C ILE A 6 10.54 18.43 1.47
N LYS A 7 9.57 18.87 2.28
CA LYS A 7 9.16 20.29 2.34
C LYS A 7 10.14 21.17 3.13
N HIS A 8 10.81 20.58 4.10
CA HIS A 8 11.72 21.26 5.02
C HIS A 8 12.99 20.42 5.20
N PRO A 9 13.92 20.44 4.22
CA PRO A 9 15.11 19.57 4.25
C PRO A 9 15.99 19.73 5.49
N GLU A 10 15.90 20.84 6.20
CA GLU A 10 16.58 21.06 7.47
C GLU A 10 16.04 20.17 8.60
N GLU A 11 14.79 19.69 8.49
CA GLU A 11 14.23 18.74 9.44
C GLU A 11 14.74 17.35 9.10
N GLN A 12 15.70 16.88 9.90
CA GLN A 12 16.31 15.57 9.74
C GLN A 12 15.95 14.67 10.91
N VAL A 13 15.65 13.42 10.60
CA VAL A 13 15.24 12.40 11.59
C VAL A 13 15.92 11.09 11.29
N ASN A 14 15.98 10.21 12.29
CA ASN A 14 16.36 8.82 12.08
C ASN A 14 15.12 7.97 11.74
N PHE A 15 15.33 6.67 11.47
CA PHE A 15 14.25 5.74 11.11
C PHE A 15 13.20 5.64 12.24
N ALA A 16 13.65 5.49 13.48
CA ALA A 16 12.74 5.37 14.62
C ALA A 16 11.84 6.60 14.78
N GLN A 17 12.41 7.80 14.64
CA GLN A 17 11.64 9.04 14.70
C GLN A 17 10.64 9.14 13.55
N ALA A 18 11.06 8.81 12.32
CA ALA A 18 10.18 8.85 11.14
C ALA A 18 9.00 7.89 11.29
N VAL A 19 9.24 6.69 11.78
CA VAL A 19 8.18 5.68 12.02
C VAL A 19 7.20 6.16 13.09
N ARG A 20 7.69 6.73 14.19
CA ARG A 20 6.84 7.23 15.27
C ARG A 20 6.03 8.45 14.87
N GLN A 21 6.63 9.38 14.13
CA GLN A 21 5.97 10.63 13.72
C GLN A 21 5.05 10.46 12.53
N GLY A 22 5.41 9.60 11.58
CA GLY A 22 4.70 9.45 10.31
C GLY A 22 4.96 10.60 9.34
N LEU A 23 4.68 11.83 9.73
CA LEU A 23 4.85 13.05 8.96
C LEU A 23 5.76 14.06 9.69
N GLY A 24 6.47 14.86 8.92
CA GLY A 24 7.22 15.99 9.43
C GLY A 24 6.41 17.29 9.45
N LYS A 25 7.11 18.39 9.66
CA LYS A 25 6.54 19.73 9.68
C LYS A 25 5.76 20.04 8.42
N ASP A 26 4.62 20.70 8.56
CA ASP A 26 3.71 21.05 7.47
C ASP A 26 3.24 19.83 6.66
N GLN A 27 3.08 18.68 7.33
CA GLN A 27 2.69 17.40 6.73
C GLN A 27 3.69 16.94 5.65
N GLY A 28 4.96 17.34 5.77
CA GLY A 28 6.02 16.92 4.85
C GLY A 28 6.36 15.45 5.00
N LEU A 29 6.64 14.82 3.87
CA LEU A 29 7.00 13.41 3.81
C LEU A 29 8.47 13.22 4.14
N PHE A 30 8.78 12.22 4.97
CA PHE A 30 10.16 11.81 5.19
C PHE A 30 10.67 10.96 4.03
N PHE A 31 11.92 11.19 3.67
CA PHE A 31 12.59 10.50 2.57
C PHE A 31 14.05 10.19 2.94
N PRO A 32 14.59 9.02 2.54
CA PRO A 32 15.97 8.67 2.85
C PRO A 32 16.95 9.66 2.24
N GLU A 33 17.89 10.15 3.06
CA GLU A 33 18.97 11.00 2.59
C GLU A 33 19.87 10.28 1.60
N ASN A 34 20.12 8.99 1.85
CA ASN A 34 20.94 8.15 1.00
C ASN A 34 20.25 6.81 0.70
N ILE A 35 20.17 6.47 -0.57
CA ILE A 35 19.74 5.15 -1.04
C ILE A 35 20.96 4.50 -1.67
N PRO A 36 21.52 3.43 -1.08
CA PRO A 36 22.72 2.81 -1.60
C PRO A 36 22.49 2.17 -2.97
N HIS A 37 23.52 2.08 -3.79
CA HIS A 37 23.50 1.26 -5.00
C HIS A 37 24.07 -0.12 -4.65
N LEU A 38 23.28 -1.17 -4.85
CA LEU A 38 23.68 -2.54 -4.54
C LEU A 38 24.40 -3.16 -5.75
N SER A 39 25.65 -3.63 -5.56
CA SER A 39 26.44 -4.23 -6.62
C SER A 39 26.19 -5.74 -6.80
N ASN A 40 25.53 -6.37 -5.84
CA ASN A 40 25.33 -7.82 -5.76
C ASN A 40 23.90 -8.25 -6.09
N ILE A 41 23.28 -7.63 -7.09
CA ILE A 41 21.88 -7.88 -7.45
C ILE A 41 21.64 -9.36 -7.79
N ASP A 42 22.47 -9.98 -8.60
CA ASP A 42 22.28 -11.38 -8.98
C ASP A 42 22.33 -12.32 -7.77
N GLU A 43 23.22 -12.05 -6.81
CA GLU A 43 23.28 -12.81 -5.55
C GLU A 43 22.01 -12.62 -4.71
N LEU A 44 21.51 -11.40 -4.63
CA LEU A 44 20.25 -11.10 -3.92
C LEU A 44 19.07 -11.81 -4.57
N LEU A 45 18.99 -11.82 -5.89
CA LEU A 45 17.87 -12.45 -6.61
C LEU A 45 17.90 -13.99 -6.50
N ALA A 46 19.03 -14.58 -6.13
CA ALA A 46 19.15 -16.02 -5.87
C ALA A 46 18.58 -16.44 -4.50
N LEU A 47 18.36 -15.49 -3.59
CA LEU A 47 17.84 -15.75 -2.25
C LEU A 47 16.31 -15.87 -2.24
N PRO A 48 15.74 -16.60 -1.27
CA PRO A 48 14.29 -16.57 -1.00
C PRO A 48 13.82 -15.18 -0.56
N LEU A 49 12.54 -14.92 -0.67
CA LEU A 49 11.92 -13.62 -0.36
C LEU A 49 12.34 -13.07 1.01
N VAL A 50 12.21 -13.86 2.06
CA VAL A 50 12.49 -13.39 3.44
C VAL A 50 13.96 -13.01 3.60
N GLU A 51 14.88 -13.89 3.23
CA GLU A 51 16.32 -13.63 3.35
C GLU A 51 16.78 -12.46 2.49
N ARG A 52 16.27 -12.36 1.28
CA ARG A 52 16.55 -11.22 0.40
C ARG A 52 16.03 -9.91 0.99
N SER A 53 14.80 -9.93 1.50
CA SER A 53 14.19 -8.76 2.13
C SER A 53 14.94 -8.30 3.37
N GLN A 54 15.45 -9.21 4.17
CA GLN A 54 16.31 -8.88 5.32
C GLN A 54 17.56 -8.11 4.88
N LYS A 55 18.19 -8.53 3.78
CA LYS A 55 19.38 -7.84 3.24
C LYS A 55 19.05 -6.48 2.64
N ILE A 56 17.95 -6.37 1.89
CA ILE A 56 17.52 -5.11 1.26
C ILE A 56 17.15 -4.08 2.35
N LEU A 57 16.33 -4.47 3.31
CA LEU A 57 15.94 -3.58 4.40
C LEU A 57 17.11 -3.24 5.33
N GLY A 58 18.02 -4.18 5.52
CA GLY A 58 19.27 -3.92 6.25
C GLY A 58 20.14 -2.88 5.56
N ALA A 59 20.25 -2.93 4.23
CA ALA A 59 20.99 -1.93 3.46
C ALA A 59 20.34 -0.54 3.52
N LEU A 60 19.02 -0.47 3.56
CA LEU A 60 18.27 0.79 3.64
C LEU A 60 18.26 1.39 5.04
N ILE A 61 17.98 0.60 6.05
CA ILE A 61 17.82 1.06 7.44
C ILE A 61 19.18 1.21 8.13
N GLY A 62 20.13 0.34 7.79
CA GLY A 62 21.46 0.35 8.36
C GLY A 62 21.51 -0.18 9.79
N GLU A 63 22.51 0.26 10.55
CA GLU A 63 22.81 -0.25 11.89
C GLU A 63 21.88 0.27 12.99
N GLU A 64 20.98 1.16 12.67
CA GLU A 64 20.03 1.72 13.63
C GLU A 64 19.18 0.64 14.29
N ILE A 65 18.81 -0.40 13.53
CA ILE A 65 18.16 -1.60 14.07
C ILE A 65 19.17 -2.74 14.03
N PRO A 66 19.44 -3.42 15.17
CA PRO A 66 20.33 -4.58 15.18
C PRO A 66 19.89 -5.63 14.16
N GLN A 67 20.84 -6.22 13.46
CA GLN A 67 20.58 -7.17 12.37
C GLN A 67 19.65 -8.30 12.78
N ALA A 68 19.89 -8.94 13.92
CA ALA A 68 19.07 -10.05 14.39
C ALA A 68 17.60 -9.62 14.63
N GLN A 69 17.40 -8.41 15.11
CA GLN A 69 16.07 -7.84 15.35
C GLN A 69 15.36 -7.55 14.04
N LEU A 70 16.04 -6.94 13.07
CA LEU A 70 15.48 -6.68 11.74
C LEU A 70 15.12 -7.99 11.03
N GLU A 71 15.97 -8.99 11.12
CA GLU A 71 15.70 -10.31 10.55
C GLU A 71 14.41 -10.93 11.11
N GLN A 72 14.21 -10.80 12.43
CA GLN A 72 12.99 -11.29 13.07
C GLN A 72 11.76 -10.50 12.62
N MET A 73 11.87 -9.18 12.50
CA MET A 73 10.79 -8.32 12.01
C MET A 73 10.34 -8.77 10.61
N VAL A 74 11.26 -9.04 9.71
CA VAL A 74 10.97 -9.49 8.35
C VAL A 74 10.31 -10.88 8.36
N ARG A 75 10.83 -11.81 9.14
CA ARG A 75 10.22 -13.14 9.29
C ARG A 75 8.77 -13.05 9.77
N ASN A 76 8.51 -12.19 10.72
CA ASN A 76 7.16 -12.00 11.27
C ASN A 76 6.21 -11.32 10.28
N ALA A 77 6.73 -10.41 9.45
CA ALA A 77 5.93 -9.63 8.51
C ALA A 77 5.62 -10.39 7.21
N PHE A 78 6.61 -11.05 6.61
CA PHE A 78 6.49 -11.67 5.29
C PHE A 78 6.31 -13.20 5.41
N THR A 79 5.08 -13.61 5.72
CA THR A 79 4.72 -15.03 5.93
C THR A 79 3.94 -15.63 4.75
N PHE A 80 3.85 -14.92 3.63
CA PHE A 80 3.10 -15.32 2.44
C PHE A 80 3.89 -14.94 1.19
N SER A 81 3.55 -15.59 0.07
CA SER A 81 4.28 -15.44 -1.19
C SER A 81 3.77 -14.26 -2.03
N ALA A 82 4.59 -13.85 -3.00
CA ALA A 82 4.25 -12.89 -4.06
C ALA A 82 4.60 -13.51 -5.41
N PRO A 83 3.78 -14.44 -5.92
CA PRO A 83 4.11 -15.18 -7.13
C PRO A 83 3.97 -14.34 -8.40
N VAL A 84 4.84 -14.62 -9.37
CA VAL A 84 4.72 -14.13 -10.73
C VAL A 84 4.00 -15.19 -11.57
N VAL A 85 2.93 -14.79 -12.25
CA VAL A 85 2.10 -15.68 -13.07
C VAL A 85 2.08 -15.17 -14.50
N LYS A 86 2.37 -16.04 -15.45
CA LYS A 86 2.28 -15.69 -16.88
C LYS A 86 0.80 -15.54 -17.29
N VAL A 87 0.46 -14.40 -17.86
CA VAL A 87 -0.91 -14.12 -18.34
C VAL A 87 -1.01 -14.33 -19.86
N GLU A 88 -0.04 -13.82 -20.59
CA GLU A 88 0.12 -14.02 -22.02
C GLU A 88 1.58 -13.87 -22.40
N ASP A 89 1.91 -14.04 -23.68
CA ASP A 89 3.31 -13.91 -24.11
C ASP A 89 3.86 -12.52 -23.76
N ASN A 90 5.01 -12.53 -23.05
CA ASN A 90 5.72 -11.35 -22.59
C ASN A 90 4.99 -10.50 -21.54
N ILE A 91 3.86 -10.95 -20.99
CA ILE A 91 3.14 -10.23 -19.92
C ILE A 91 2.88 -11.15 -18.74
N TYR A 92 3.31 -10.68 -17.57
CA TYR A 92 3.23 -11.40 -16.30
C TYR A 92 2.50 -10.55 -15.26
N ALA A 93 1.82 -11.23 -14.34
CA ALA A 93 1.20 -10.62 -13.16
C ALA A 93 2.06 -10.89 -11.92
N LEU A 94 2.30 -9.87 -11.12
CA LEU A 94 2.82 -10.04 -9.76
C LEU A 94 1.62 -10.03 -8.80
N GLU A 95 1.34 -11.19 -8.21
CA GLU A 95 0.21 -11.34 -7.30
C GLU A 95 0.60 -10.98 -5.88
N LEU A 96 0.08 -9.87 -5.38
CA LEU A 96 0.39 -9.31 -4.06
C LEU A 96 -0.74 -9.54 -3.03
N PHE A 97 -1.64 -10.47 -3.30
CA PHE A 97 -2.88 -10.66 -2.54
C PHE A 97 -2.98 -11.99 -1.79
N HIS A 98 -1.84 -12.61 -1.47
CA HIS A 98 -1.80 -13.91 -0.76
C HIS A 98 -1.61 -13.77 0.75
N GLY A 99 -1.63 -12.56 1.27
CA GLY A 99 -1.56 -12.28 2.71
C GLY A 99 -2.92 -12.40 3.41
N PRO A 100 -2.95 -12.16 4.73
CA PRO A 100 -4.15 -12.38 5.56
C PRO A 100 -5.40 -11.61 5.12
N THR A 101 -5.22 -10.43 4.53
CA THR A 101 -6.34 -9.58 4.11
C THR A 101 -6.49 -9.49 2.60
N LEU A 102 -5.75 -10.32 1.86
CA LEU A 102 -5.89 -10.50 0.40
C LEU A 102 -5.65 -9.20 -0.39
N ALA A 103 -4.77 -8.34 0.09
CA ALA A 103 -4.34 -7.12 -0.58
C ALA A 103 -2.85 -6.86 -0.34
N PHE A 104 -2.20 -6.13 -1.25
CA PHE A 104 -0.78 -5.79 -1.16
C PHE A 104 -0.42 -5.02 0.13
N LYS A 105 -1.39 -4.38 0.75
CA LYS A 105 -1.23 -3.64 2.00
C LYS A 105 -0.73 -4.51 3.15
N ASP A 106 -0.89 -5.83 3.05
CA ASP A 106 -0.37 -6.76 4.05
C ASP A 106 1.17 -6.70 4.17
N PHE A 107 1.89 -6.47 3.08
CA PHE A 107 3.35 -6.29 3.12
C PHE A 107 3.75 -5.08 3.95
N GLY A 108 3.27 -3.91 3.56
CA GLY A 108 3.61 -2.66 4.24
C GLY A 108 3.06 -2.55 5.64
N GLY A 109 1.81 -2.96 5.84
CA GLY A 109 1.14 -2.90 7.14
C GLY A 109 1.79 -3.79 8.19
N ARG A 110 2.10 -5.02 7.83
CA ARG A 110 2.72 -5.99 8.75
C ARG A 110 4.15 -5.58 9.12
N PHE A 111 4.93 -5.09 8.17
CA PHE A 111 6.28 -4.59 8.48
C PHE A 111 6.23 -3.33 9.34
N MET A 112 5.33 -2.39 9.04
CA MET A 112 5.15 -1.19 9.87
C MET A 112 4.77 -1.56 11.31
N ALA A 113 3.91 -2.56 11.51
CA ALA A 113 3.53 -3.02 12.84
C ALA A 113 4.75 -3.52 13.62
N GLN A 114 5.62 -4.31 12.98
CA GLN A 114 6.88 -4.76 13.56
C GLN A 114 7.82 -3.59 13.87
N ALA A 115 7.95 -2.66 12.95
CA ALA A 115 8.80 -1.48 13.12
C ALA A 115 8.32 -0.63 14.29
N LEU A 116 7.02 -0.35 14.35
CA LEU A 116 6.44 0.48 15.39
C LEU A 116 6.55 -0.19 16.77
N ALA A 117 6.30 -1.49 16.87
CA ALA A 117 6.49 -2.26 18.09
C ALA A 117 7.94 -2.21 18.58
N THR A 118 8.90 -2.18 17.64
CA THR A 118 10.33 -2.12 17.96
C THR A 118 10.77 -0.73 18.44
N VAL A 119 10.27 0.35 17.83
CA VAL A 119 10.76 1.72 18.07
C VAL A 119 9.87 2.55 19.00
N ARG A 120 8.75 2.03 19.47
CA ARG A 120 7.78 2.74 20.30
C ARG A 120 8.33 3.25 21.64
N GLY A 121 9.42 2.65 22.13
CA GLY A 121 9.91 2.91 23.49
C GLY A 121 9.06 2.17 24.54
N ASP A 122 8.98 2.73 25.74
CA ASP A 122 8.28 2.11 26.89
C ASP A 122 6.79 2.44 26.97
N GLY A 123 6.32 3.40 26.16
CA GLY A 123 4.94 3.87 26.20
C GLY A 123 3.97 2.95 25.42
N LYS A 124 2.69 3.03 25.83
CA LYS A 124 1.60 2.44 25.05
C LYS A 124 1.27 3.33 23.86
N ILE A 125 0.93 2.71 22.72
CA ILE A 125 0.52 3.40 21.50
C ILE A 125 -0.94 3.05 21.19
N THR A 126 -1.70 4.05 20.78
CA THR A 126 -3.04 3.86 20.20
C THR A 126 -3.00 4.28 18.74
N ILE A 127 -3.25 3.34 17.85
CA ILE A 127 -3.42 3.59 16.41
C ILE A 127 -4.88 3.97 16.18
N LEU A 128 -5.10 5.12 15.56
CA LEU A 128 -6.44 5.54 15.13
C LEU A 128 -6.46 5.74 13.63
N THR A 129 -7.40 5.10 12.95
CA THR A 129 -7.55 5.19 11.50
C THR A 129 -9.01 5.19 11.09
N ALA A 130 -9.32 5.85 9.98
CA ALA A 130 -10.60 5.71 9.30
C ALA A 130 -10.42 4.84 8.08
N THR A 131 -11.41 4.02 7.76
CA THR A 131 -11.34 3.10 6.63
C THR A 131 -12.63 3.09 5.81
N SER A 132 -12.47 2.87 4.51
CA SER A 132 -13.55 2.48 3.62
C SER A 132 -13.54 0.97 3.30
N GLY A 133 -12.67 0.20 3.99
CA GLY A 133 -12.58 -1.27 3.87
C GLY A 133 -11.17 -1.84 3.99
N ASP A 134 -10.39 -1.80 2.91
CA ASP A 134 -9.11 -2.52 2.79
C ASP A 134 -8.04 -2.07 3.78
N THR A 135 -7.89 -0.77 3.98
CA THR A 135 -6.88 -0.24 4.91
C THR A 135 -7.14 -0.69 6.33
N GLY A 136 -8.41 -0.63 6.77
CA GLY A 136 -8.80 -1.08 8.11
C GLY A 136 -8.50 -2.54 8.34
N ALA A 137 -8.80 -3.39 7.36
CA ALA A 137 -8.51 -4.82 7.43
C ALA A 137 -7.00 -5.07 7.57
N ALA A 138 -6.19 -4.46 6.72
CA ALA A 138 -4.73 -4.63 6.74
C ALA A 138 -4.12 -4.15 8.07
N VAL A 139 -4.56 -3.00 8.58
CA VAL A 139 -4.10 -2.46 9.86
C VAL A 139 -4.51 -3.37 11.02
N ALA A 140 -5.78 -3.78 11.06
CA ALA A 140 -6.28 -4.65 12.12
C ALA A 140 -5.48 -5.95 12.21
N HIS A 141 -5.32 -6.64 11.09
CA HIS A 141 -4.58 -7.91 11.06
C HIS A 141 -3.08 -7.73 11.34
N ALA A 142 -2.48 -6.62 10.91
CA ALA A 142 -1.06 -6.34 11.13
C ALA A 142 -0.74 -6.13 12.62
N PHE A 143 -1.61 -5.44 13.34
CA PHE A 143 -1.39 -5.10 14.75
C PHE A 143 -2.04 -6.05 15.74
N TYR A 144 -2.88 -6.97 15.27
CA TYR A 144 -3.59 -7.91 16.13
C TYR A 144 -2.63 -8.72 17.00
N GLY A 145 -2.86 -8.71 18.31
CA GLY A 145 -2.07 -9.46 19.27
C GLY A 145 -0.75 -8.83 19.69
N LEU A 146 -0.39 -7.66 19.17
CA LEU A 146 0.82 -6.96 19.59
C LEU A 146 0.60 -6.29 20.95
N GLU A 147 1.55 -6.50 21.86
CA GLU A 147 1.50 -5.92 23.20
C GLU A 147 1.72 -4.42 23.17
N ASN A 148 1.04 -3.69 24.05
CA ASN A 148 1.16 -2.25 24.24
C ASN A 148 0.79 -1.41 23.01
N ILE A 149 0.09 -1.99 22.06
CA ILE A 149 -0.47 -1.27 20.90
C ILE A 149 -1.95 -1.61 20.82
N ASP A 150 -2.79 -0.58 20.97
CA ASP A 150 -4.22 -0.67 20.71
C ASP A 150 -4.53 -0.06 19.35
N VAL A 151 -5.52 -0.60 18.68
CA VAL A 151 -6.00 -0.09 17.39
C VAL A 151 -7.47 0.25 17.50
N VAL A 152 -7.84 1.45 17.04
CA VAL A 152 -9.23 1.89 16.92
C VAL A 152 -9.50 2.26 15.47
N ILE A 153 -10.47 1.61 14.85
CA ILE A 153 -10.83 1.79 13.45
C ILE A 153 -12.24 2.36 13.35
N LEU A 154 -12.35 3.53 12.72
CA LEU A 154 -13.63 4.17 12.41
C LEU A 154 -14.05 3.83 10.98
N TYR A 155 -15.31 3.49 10.78
CA TYR A 155 -15.85 3.25 9.46
C TYR A 155 -17.30 3.71 9.34
N PRO A 156 -17.78 4.04 8.14
CA PRO A 156 -19.15 4.52 7.95
C PRO A 156 -20.14 3.36 8.04
N LYS A 157 -21.04 3.44 9.01
CA LYS A 157 -22.05 2.41 9.27
C LYS A 157 -22.90 2.15 8.03
N GLY A 158 -23.01 0.88 7.64
CA GLY A 158 -23.83 0.44 6.52
C GLY A 158 -23.30 0.77 5.13
N LYS A 159 -22.10 1.38 5.02
CA LYS A 159 -21.51 1.80 3.74
C LYS A 159 -20.30 0.97 3.33
N ILE A 160 -19.99 -0.08 4.08
CA ILE A 160 -18.96 -1.06 3.75
C ILE A 160 -19.64 -2.39 3.51
N SER A 161 -19.17 -3.18 2.54
CA SER A 161 -19.75 -4.49 2.28
C SER A 161 -19.68 -5.38 3.55
N PRO A 162 -20.67 -6.22 3.81
CA PRO A 162 -20.65 -7.12 4.97
C PRO A 162 -19.38 -7.98 5.02
N LEU A 163 -18.88 -8.39 3.87
CA LEU A 163 -17.67 -9.20 3.77
C LEU A 163 -16.41 -8.44 4.23
N GLN A 164 -16.28 -7.19 3.81
CA GLN A 164 -15.17 -6.33 4.24
C GLN A 164 -15.29 -5.99 5.74
N GLU A 165 -16.48 -5.67 6.21
CA GLU A 165 -16.71 -5.38 7.63
C GLU A 165 -16.29 -6.56 8.52
N LYS A 166 -16.70 -7.77 8.17
CA LYS A 166 -16.33 -8.99 8.91
C LYS A 166 -14.82 -9.22 8.97
N LEU A 167 -14.07 -8.75 7.99
CA LEU A 167 -12.63 -8.98 7.94
C LEU A 167 -11.87 -8.25 9.04
N PHE A 168 -12.35 -7.11 9.53
CA PHE A 168 -11.68 -6.35 10.59
C PHE A 168 -12.51 -6.18 11.87
N CYS A 169 -13.82 -6.40 11.83
CA CYS A 169 -14.70 -6.20 12.98
C CYS A 169 -14.94 -7.46 13.82
N THR A 170 -14.20 -8.53 13.58
CA THR A 170 -14.38 -9.83 14.23
C THR A 170 -13.19 -10.27 15.07
N LEU A 171 -12.11 -9.48 15.10
CA LEU A 171 -10.86 -9.85 15.75
C LEU A 171 -10.89 -9.72 17.27
N GLY A 172 -11.39 -8.63 17.80
CA GLY A 172 -11.35 -8.36 19.23
C GLY A 172 -9.94 -8.12 19.78
N GLY A 173 -9.70 -8.44 21.04
CA GLY A 173 -8.39 -8.21 21.66
C GLY A 173 -8.02 -6.73 21.69
N ASN A 174 -6.86 -6.41 21.16
CA ASN A 174 -6.36 -5.04 21.05
C ASN A 174 -6.96 -4.25 19.87
N ILE A 175 -7.86 -4.86 19.11
CA ILE A 175 -8.53 -4.22 17.96
C ILE A 175 -9.95 -3.84 18.36
N ARG A 176 -10.24 -2.54 18.34
CA ARG A 176 -11.59 -1.99 18.55
C ARG A 176 -12.05 -1.31 17.27
N THR A 177 -13.30 -1.52 16.92
CA THR A 177 -13.90 -0.97 15.71
C THR A 177 -15.16 -0.22 16.05
N ILE A 178 -15.39 0.92 15.40
CA ILE A 178 -16.52 1.81 15.66
C ILE A 178 -17.22 2.12 14.34
N ALA A 179 -18.48 1.71 14.23
CA ALA A 179 -19.36 2.09 13.14
C ALA A 179 -19.93 3.48 13.43
N ILE A 180 -19.52 4.46 12.64
CA ILE A 180 -19.97 5.85 12.76
C ILE A 180 -21.22 6.05 11.92
N ASN A 181 -22.24 6.67 12.50
CA ASN A 181 -23.48 7.00 11.79
C ASN A 181 -23.29 8.25 10.91
N ALA A 182 -22.45 8.11 9.89
CA ALA A 182 -22.08 9.15 8.92
C ALA A 182 -21.35 8.52 7.73
N ASP A 183 -20.84 9.35 6.82
CA ASP A 183 -20.04 8.90 5.68
C ASP A 183 -18.54 8.74 6.02
N PHE A 184 -17.76 8.32 5.04
CA PHE A 184 -16.31 8.13 5.21
C PHE A 184 -15.58 9.46 5.48
N ASP A 185 -15.99 10.55 4.83
CA ASP A 185 -15.38 11.87 5.04
C ASP A 185 -15.55 12.33 6.48
N ALA A 186 -16.71 12.05 7.09
CA ALA A 186 -16.96 12.32 8.49
C ALA A 186 -16.04 11.49 9.40
N CYS A 187 -15.81 10.23 9.08
CA CYS A 187 -14.87 9.38 9.81
C CYS A 187 -13.44 9.95 9.75
N GLN A 188 -13.00 10.39 8.58
CA GLN A 188 -11.70 11.04 8.41
C GLN A 188 -11.59 12.36 9.20
N ALA A 189 -12.67 13.14 9.20
CA ALA A 189 -12.72 14.39 9.96
C ALA A 189 -12.60 14.15 11.48
N LEU A 190 -13.22 13.11 12.01
CA LEU A 190 -13.09 12.72 13.41
C LEU A 190 -11.66 12.30 13.75
N VAL A 191 -11.00 11.53 12.89
CA VAL A 191 -9.59 11.15 13.06
C VAL A 191 -8.71 12.40 13.08
N LYS A 192 -8.93 13.33 12.16
CA LYS A 192 -8.18 14.58 12.09
C LYS A 192 -8.36 15.42 13.36
N GLN A 193 -9.58 15.54 13.88
CA GLN A 193 -9.87 16.23 15.13
C GLN A 193 -9.10 15.60 16.30
N ALA A 194 -9.02 14.26 16.35
CA ALA A 194 -8.25 13.57 17.38
C ALA A 194 -6.76 13.92 17.30
N PHE A 195 -6.19 13.95 16.09
CA PHE A 195 -4.79 14.32 15.90
C PHE A 195 -4.50 15.80 16.17
N ASP A 196 -5.49 16.67 16.07
CA ASP A 196 -5.38 18.09 16.43
C ASP A 196 -5.49 18.33 17.96
N ASP A 197 -5.95 17.35 18.72
CA ASP A 197 -6.08 17.42 20.18
C ASP A 197 -4.77 16.98 20.86
N ALA A 198 -3.95 17.96 21.26
CA ALA A 198 -2.63 17.71 21.83
C ALA A 198 -2.70 16.92 23.15
N GLU A 199 -3.70 17.20 24.00
CA GLU A 199 -3.89 16.51 25.27
C GLU A 199 -4.25 15.04 25.04
N LEU A 200 -5.15 14.77 24.09
CA LEU A 200 -5.55 13.41 23.73
C LEU A 200 -4.36 12.63 23.14
N ARG A 201 -3.62 13.23 22.19
CA ARG A 201 -2.44 12.58 21.59
C ARG A 201 -1.45 12.12 22.65
N GLN A 202 -1.18 12.97 23.62
CA GLN A 202 -0.23 12.67 24.70
C GLN A 202 -0.78 11.62 25.65
N ALA A 203 -2.07 11.70 25.98
CA ALA A 203 -2.69 10.80 26.96
C ALA A 203 -2.69 9.34 26.52
N ILE A 204 -2.90 9.07 25.22
CA ILE A 204 -3.06 7.71 24.70
C ILE A 204 -1.93 7.27 23.76
N GLY A 205 -0.91 8.10 23.56
CA GLY A 205 0.15 7.80 22.60
C GLY A 205 -0.40 7.67 21.18
N LEU A 206 -1.24 8.61 20.76
CA LEU A 206 -1.94 8.55 19.48
C LEU A 206 -0.98 8.51 18.30
N ASN A 207 -1.16 7.54 17.42
CA ASN A 207 -0.35 7.36 16.23
C ASN A 207 -1.21 6.94 15.04
N SER A 208 -0.65 7.10 13.86
CA SER A 208 -1.32 6.77 12.60
C SER A 208 -0.69 5.57 11.92
N ALA A 209 -1.51 4.75 11.30
CA ALA A 209 -1.06 3.67 10.43
C ALA A 209 -1.13 4.08 8.95
N ASN A 210 -0.86 5.33 8.65
CA ASN A 210 -1.00 5.90 7.32
C ASN A 210 -0.05 5.26 6.30
N SER A 211 -0.51 5.16 5.05
CA SER A 211 0.27 4.61 3.92
C SER A 211 1.51 5.42 3.56
N ILE A 212 1.64 6.64 4.08
CA ILE A 212 2.81 7.51 3.87
C ILE A 212 3.95 7.23 4.85
N ASN A 213 3.72 6.41 5.90
CA ASN A 213 4.78 6.03 6.83
C ASN A 213 5.93 5.36 6.09
N ILE A 214 7.15 5.82 6.37
CA ILE A 214 8.33 5.32 5.65
C ILE A 214 8.49 3.79 5.77
N SER A 215 8.14 3.20 6.91
CA SER A 215 8.25 1.75 7.09
C SER A 215 7.33 0.97 6.16
N ARG A 216 6.13 1.50 5.88
CA ARG A 216 5.22 0.88 4.90
C ARG A 216 5.79 0.96 3.49
N LEU A 217 6.40 2.09 3.16
CA LEU A 217 7.01 2.30 1.85
C LEU A 217 8.19 1.36 1.61
N LEU A 218 9.11 1.29 2.57
CA LEU A 218 10.32 0.46 2.43
C LEU A 218 10.00 -1.02 2.29
N ALA A 219 9.01 -1.51 2.99
CA ALA A 219 8.59 -2.92 2.88
C ALA A 219 8.15 -3.29 1.46
N GLN A 220 7.50 -2.38 0.76
CA GLN A 220 7.02 -2.61 -0.60
C GLN A 220 8.16 -2.73 -1.63
N VAL A 221 9.32 -2.19 -1.34
CA VAL A 221 10.52 -2.35 -2.20
C VAL A 221 10.84 -3.83 -2.43
N CYS A 222 10.63 -4.66 -1.40
CA CYS A 222 11.04 -6.06 -1.39
C CYS A 222 10.33 -6.91 -2.45
N TYR A 223 9.04 -6.68 -2.71
CA TYR A 223 8.33 -7.53 -3.67
C TYR A 223 8.66 -7.21 -5.14
N TYR A 224 9.22 -6.04 -5.44
CA TYR A 224 9.76 -5.78 -6.78
C TYR A 224 10.99 -6.65 -7.05
N PHE A 225 11.85 -6.84 -6.06
CA PHE A 225 12.96 -7.78 -6.14
C PHE A 225 12.46 -9.23 -6.26
N GLU A 226 11.41 -9.58 -5.53
CA GLU A 226 10.79 -10.91 -5.63
C GLU A 226 10.26 -11.20 -7.03
N ALA A 227 9.66 -10.22 -7.67
CA ALA A 227 9.20 -10.36 -9.05
C ALA A 227 10.37 -10.61 -10.00
N ALA A 228 11.42 -9.82 -9.91
CA ALA A 228 12.61 -9.98 -10.76
C ALA A 228 13.28 -11.35 -10.53
N ALA A 229 13.32 -11.83 -9.28
CA ALA A 229 13.90 -13.11 -8.94
C ALA A 229 13.21 -14.30 -9.62
N GLN A 230 11.91 -14.18 -9.91
CA GLN A 230 11.12 -15.23 -10.56
C GLN A 230 11.17 -15.18 -12.08
N LEU A 231 11.76 -14.15 -12.67
CA LEU A 231 11.88 -14.01 -14.11
C LEU A 231 13.28 -14.43 -14.60
N PRO A 232 13.40 -15.04 -15.80
CA PRO A 232 14.68 -15.30 -16.43
C PRO A 232 15.50 -14.03 -16.63
N LYS A 233 16.81 -14.14 -16.59
CA LYS A 233 17.73 -12.99 -16.65
C LYS A 233 17.49 -12.09 -17.88
N GLU A 234 17.29 -12.70 -19.04
CA GLU A 234 17.06 -11.99 -20.31
C GLU A 234 15.80 -11.12 -20.25
N GLN A 235 14.78 -11.57 -19.51
CA GLN A 235 13.52 -10.82 -19.33
C GLN A 235 13.68 -9.69 -18.34
N ARG A 236 14.51 -9.85 -17.31
CA ARG A 236 14.76 -8.78 -16.30
C ARG A 236 15.33 -7.52 -16.92
N GLU A 237 16.24 -7.65 -17.87
CA GLU A 237 16.94 -6.52 -18.49
C GLU A 237 16.03 -5.62 -19.32
N ASN A 238 14.90 -6.15 -19.77
CA ASN A 238 13.90 -5.42 -20.57
C ASN A 238 12.55 -5.31 -19.86
N LEU A 239 12.57 -5.31 -18.54
CA LEU A 239 11.38 -5.34 -17.72
C LEU A 239 10.71 -3.97 -17.65
N VAL A 240 9.42 -3.93 -18.01
CA VAL A 240 8.53 -2.77 -17.85
C VAL A 240 7.49 -3.12 -16.79
N VAL A 241 7.41 -2.31 -15.75
CA VAL A 241 6.48 -2.58 -14.63
C VAL A 241 5.35 -1.56 -14.63
N SER A 242 4.12 -2.06 -14.76
CA SER A 242 2.90 -1.24 -14.67
C SER A 242 2.29 -1.36 -13.28
N VAL A 243 2.11 -0.21 -12.64
CA VAL A 243 1.63 -0.12 -11.26
C VAL A 243 0.30 0.60 -11.22
N PRO A 244 -0.77 -0.05 -10.68
CA PRO A 244 -2.03 0.65 -10.46
C PRO A 244 -1.81 1.68 -9.36
N SER A 245 -2.05 2.95 -9.67
CA SER A 245 -1.58 4.07 -8.86
C SER A 245 -2.71 5.00 -8.43
N GLY A 246 -2.93 5.08 -7.13
CA GLY A 246 -3.79 6.07 -6.47
C GLY A 246 -2.94 7.05 -5.67
N ASN A 247 -2.44 6.63 -4.52
CA ASN A 247 -1.53 7.43 -3.67
C ASN A 247 -0.06 7.40 -4.10
N PHE A 248 0.29 6.57 -5.08
CA PHE A 248 1.64 6.46 -5.65
C PHE A 248 2.72 5.92 -4.69
N GLY A 249 2.32 5.32 -3.58
CA GLY A 249 3.24 4.66 -2.66
C GLY A 249 3.89 3.43 -3.28
N ASN A 250 3.10 2.61 -3.92
CA ASN A 250 3.58 1.38 -4.57
C ASN A 250 4.60 1.70 -5.69
N LEU A 251 4.28 2.64 -6.56
CA LEU A 251 5.22 3.10 -7.59
C LEU A 251 6.50 3.67 -6.98
N THR A 252 6.38 4.48 -5.93
CA THR A 252 7.53 5.04 -5.21
C THR A 252 8.48 3.94 -4.74
N ALA A 253 7.93 2.86 -4.16
CA ALA A 253 8.73 1.71 -3.74
C ALA A 253 9.45 1.04 -4.91
N GLY A 254 8.79 0.91 -6.06
CA GLY A 254 9.42 0.40 -7.29
C GLY A 254 10.56 1.27 -7.77
N LEU A 255 10.40 2.59 -7.72
CA LEU A 255 11.45 3.54 -8.08
C LEU A 255 12.65 3.47 -7.11
N ILE A 256 12.41 3.22 -5.84
CA ILE A 256 13.48 2.96 -4.86
C ILE A 256 14.20 1.66 -5.21
N ALA A 257 13.47 0.61 -5.58
CA ALA A 257 14.08 -0.65 -6.02
C ALA A 257 15.02 -0.43 -7.23
N LYS A 258 14.58 0.36 -8.21
CA LYS A 258 15.41 0.73 -9.35
C LYS A 258 16.65 1.52 -8.93
N THR A 259 16.50 2.46 -8.01
CA THR A 259 17.60 3.25 -7.45
C THR A 259 18.63 2.36 -6.74
N LEU A 260 18.17 1.33 -6.04
CA LEU A 260 19.03 0.33 -5.40
C LEU A 260 19.84 -0.51 -6.41
N GLY A 261 19.44 -0.53 -7.67
CA GLY A 261 20.14 -1.26 -8.73
C GLY A 261 19.32 -2.36 -9.40
N LEU A 262 18.07 -2.56 -9.02
CA LEU A 262 17.22 -3.55 -9.70
C LEU A 262 17.04 -3.16 -11.18
N PRO A 263 17.32 -4.07 -12.14
CA PRO A 263 17.34 -3.72 -13.56
C PRO A 263 15.93 -3.63 -14.17
N ILE A 264 15.16 -2.67 -13.70
CA ILE A 264 13.85 -2.33 -14.30
C ILE A 264 14.08 -1.26 -15.35
N LYS A 265 13.69 -1.53 -16.58
CA LYS A 265 13.91 -0.62 -17.71
C LYS A 265 13.13 0.68 -17.52
N ARG A 266 11.83 0.56 -17.22
CA ARG A 266 10.93 1.71 -17.00
C ARG A 266 9.68 1.31 -16.23
N PHE A 267 8.98 2.32 -15.72
CA PHE A 267 7.72 2.16 -15.01
C PHE A 267 6.57 2.80 -15.77
N ILE A 268 5.38 2.26 -15.54
CA ILE A 268 4.12 2.82 -15.98
C ILE A 268 3.26 3.11 -14.74
N ALA A 269 2.78 4.34 -14.63
CA ALA A 269 1.80 4.72 -13.62
C ALA A 269 0.40 4.66 -14.25
N ALA A 270 -0.33 3.60 -13.96
CA ALA A 270 -1.69 3.42 -14.48
C ALA A 270 -2.70 4.02 -13.50
N THR A 271 -3.60 4.87 -14.00
CA THR A 271 -4.67 5.47 -13.18
C THR A 271 -6.05 5.12 -13.71
N ASN A 272 -7.06 5.29 -12.87
CA ASN A 272 -8.46 5.30 -13.31
C ASN A 272 -8.86 6.72 -13.77
N ALA A 273 -10.15 7.03 -13.79
CA ALA A 273 -10.64 8.34 -14.22
C ALA A 273 -10.13 9.52 -13.36
N ASN A 274 -9.56 9.23 -12.19
CA ASN A 274 -8.88 10.24 -11.36
C ASN A 274 -7.46 10.44 -11.87
N ASP A 275 -7.33 11.24 -12.91
CA ASP A 275 -6.21 11.29 -13.85
C ASP A 275 -5.28 12.48 -13.66
N THR A 276 -5.13 12.95 -12.44
CA THR A 276 -4.27 14.12 -12.12
C THR A 276 -2.85 13.95 -12.66
N VAL A 277 -2.22 12.79 -12.42
CA VAL A 277 -0.83 12.56 -12.86
C VAL A 277 -0.70 12.43 -14.38
N PRO A 278 -1.51 11.63 -15.10
CA PRO A 278 -1.44 11.61 -16.56
C PRO A 278 -1.56 13.00 -17.19
N ARG A 279 -2.49 13.83 -16.70
CA ARG A 279 -2.65 15.20 -17.18
C ARG A 279 -1.45 16.09 -16.83
N TYR A 280 -0.90 15.93 -15.63
CA TYR A 280 0.29 16.68 -15.21
C TYR A 280 1.50 16.35 -16.08
N LEU A 281 1.77 15.07 -16.32
CA LEU A 281 2.90 14.65 -17.15
C LEU A 281 2.78 15.14 -18.59
N GLN A 282 1.55 15.27 -19.10
CA GLN A 282 1.30 15.74 -20.45
C GLN A 282 1.38 17.27 -20.58
N SER A 283 0.84 18.01 -19.60
CA SER A 283 0.65 19.47 -19.69
C SER A 283 1.64 20.29 -18.85
N GLY A 284 2.26 19.69 -17.84
CA GLY A 284 3.05 20.41 -16.86
C GLY A 284 2.22 21.14 -15.79
N ASN A 285 0.90 21.02 -15.83
CA ASN A 285 0.00 21.70 -14.90
C ASN A 285 -0.59 20.71 -13.90
N TRP A 286 -0.29 20.95 -12.60
CA TRP A 286 -0.88 20.18 -11.50
C TRP A 286 -2.27 20.75 -11.18
N SER A 287 -3.31 20.10 -11.67
CA SER A 287 -4.69 20.59 -11.52
C SER A 287 -5.65 19.45 -11.14
N PRO A 288 -5.67 19.04 -9.87
CA PRO A 288 -6.58 18.01 -9.40
C PRO A 288 -8.04 18.40 -9.60
N ASN A 289 -8.84 17.49 -10.12
CA ASN A 289 -10.29 17.61 -10.20
C ASN A 289 -10.95 17.03 -8.95
N ALA A 290 -12.25 17.23 -8.80
CA ALA A 290 -13.03 16.50 -7.80
C ALA A 290 -12.91 15.00 -8.05
N THR A 291 -12.73 14.23 -6.98
CA THR A 291 -12.58 12.78 -7.06
C THR A 291 -13.89 12.15 -7.51
N VAL A 292 -13.81 11.24 -8.49
CA VAL A 292 -14.95 10.47 -8.98
C VAL A 292 -14.84 9.02 -8.49
N ALA A 293 -15.99 8.44 -8.14
CA ALA A 293 -16.07 7.05 -7.75
C ALA A 293 -15.93 6.13 -8.96
N THR A 294 -15.11 5.09 -8.85
CA THR A 294 -14.85 4.13 -9.94
C THR A 294 -14.89 2.68 -9.42
N LEU A 295 -14.83 1.74 -10.35
CA LEU A 295 -14.71 0.30 -10.04
C LEU A 295 -13.42 -0.03 -9.29
N SER A 296 -12.32 0.67 -9.60
CA SER A 296 -11.03 0.52 -8.93
C SER A 296 -10.90 1.52 -7.78
N ASN A 297 -11.78 1.41 -6.79
CA ASN A 297 -12.04 2.44 -5.79
C ASN A 297 -10.84 2.79 -4.87
N ALA A 298 -9.90 1.88 -4.66
CA ALA A 298 -8.68 2.19 -3.90
C ALA A 298 -7.77 3.18 -4.63
N MET A 299 -8.00 3.40 -5.93
CA MET A 299 -7.31 4.38 -6.76
C MET A 299 -8.12 5.67 -6.95
N ASP A 300 -9.23 5.85 -6.24
CA ASP A 300 -10.04 7.07 -6.28
C ASP A 300 -9.35 8.18 -5.49
N VAL A 301 -8.28 8.71 -6.06
CA VAL A 301 -7.40 9.69 -5.44
C VAL A 301 -7.06 10.78 -6.46
N SER A 302 -7.43 12.02 -6.16
CA SER A 302 -7.13 13.18 -7.01
C SER A 302 -5.84 13.90 -6.60
N ARG A 303 -5.39 13.74 -5.36
CA ARG A 303 -4.18 14.36 -4.81
C ARG A 303 -3.28 13.29 -4.21
N PRO A 304 -2.47 12.59 -5.05
CA PRO A 304 -1.60 11.50 -4.59
C PRO A 304 -0.61 11.97 -3.53
N ASN A 305 -0.68 11.39 -2.33
CA ASN A 305 0.17 11.80 -1.20
C ASN A 305 1.66 11.54 -1.44
N ASN A 306 2.01 10.48 -2.18
CA ASN A 306 3.40 10.12 -2.43
C ASN A 306 3.99 10.76 -3.70
N TRP A 307 3.24 11.56 -4.43
CA TRP A 307 3.76 12.19 -5.64
C TRP A 307 5.04 13.02 -5.39
N PRO A 308 5.13 13.80 -4.29
CA PRO A 308 6.38 14.50 -3.99
C PRO A 308 7.60 13.56 -3.86
N ARG A 309 7.42 12.34 -3.37
CA ARG A 309 8.50 11.33 -3.31
C ARG A 309 8.91 10.85 -4.70
N VAL A 310 7.95 10.70 -5.61
CA VAL A 310 8.23 10.33 -7.01
C VAL A 310 9.08 11.43 -7.66
N GLU A 311 8.66 12.68 -7.56
CA GLU A 311 9.41 13.81 -8.12
C GLU A 311 10.82 13.92 -7.52
N GLU A 312 10.95 13.71 -6.21
CA GLU A 312 12.24 13.73 -5.52
C GLU A 312 13.18 12.63 -6.04
N LEU A 313 12.68 11.43 -6.28
CA LEU A 313 13.47 10.33 -6.86
C LEU A 313 13.95 10.65 -8.27
N PHE A 314 13.08 11.16 -9.13
CA PHE A 314 13.44 11.54 -10.49
C PHE A 314 14.51 12.63 -10.49
N LYS A 315 14.33 13.67 -9.67
CA LYS A 315 15.28 14.76 -9.52
C LYS A 315 16.65 14.27 -9.04
N ARG A 316 16.69 13.49 -7.97
CA ARG A 316 17.94 13.00 -7.37
C ARG A 316 18.70 12.06 -8.27
N ASN A 317 18.02 11.25 -9.05
CA ASN A 317 18.64 10.32 -9.99
C ASN A 317 18.96 10.95 -11.35
N GLY A 318 18.57 12.19 -11.58
CA GLY A 318 18.73 12.83 -12.87
C GLY A 318 17.87 12.21 -13.97
N TRP A 319 16.79 11.55 -13.59
CA TRP A 319 15.84 10.96 -14.53
C TRP A 319 14.88 12.02 -15.07
N ALA A 320 14.61 11.95 -16.38
CA ALA A 320 13.59 12.81 -16.99
C ALA A 320 12.20 12.33 -16.58
N LEU A 321 11.37 13.24 -16.07
CA LEU A 321 10.03 12.89 -15.59
C LEU A 321 9.13 12.34 -16.72
N ASN A 322 9.36 12.75 -17.96
CA ASN A 322 8.65 12.23 -19.12
C ASN A 322 9.02 10.77 -19.49
N ALA A 323 10.03 10.18 -18.83
CA ALA A 323 10.31 8.75 -18.95
C ALA A 323 9.28 7.88 -18.20
N LEU A 324 8.53 8.47 -17.27
CA LEU A 324 7.41 7.81 -16.62
C LEU A 324 6.19 7.91 -17.54
N HIS A 325 5.78 6.77 -18.11
CA HIS A 325 4.52 6.71 -18.84
C HIS A 325 3.34 6.65 -17.88
N SER A 326 2.27 7.38 -18.17
CA SER A 326 1.06 7.35 -17.36
C SER A 326 -0.15 7.55 -18.26
N ALA A 327 -1.20 6.78 -18.02
CA ALA A 327 -2.45 6.88 -18.74
C ALA A 327 -3.61 6.50 -17.82
N ALA A 328 -4.79 7.03 -18.15
CA ALA A 328 -6.02 6.78 -17.42
C ALA A 328 -6.88 5.76 -18.17
N ILE A 329 -7.54 4.87 -17.42
CA ILE A 329 -8.46 3.87 -17.92
C ILE A 329 -9.84 4.13 -17.30
N SER A 330 -10.87 4.21 -18.14
CA SER A 330 -12.26 4.39 -17.71
C SER A 330 -12.85 3.09 -17.15
N ASP A 331 -13.98 3.19 -16.47
CA ASP A 331 -14.71 2.01 -15.99
C ASP A 331 -15.14 1.10 -17.15
N ALA A 332 -15.61 1.67 -18.27
CA ALA A 332 -15.97 0.87 -19.44
C ALA A 332 -14.77 0.09 -20.01
N GLN A 333 -13.61 0.74 -20.11
CA GLN A 333 -12.37 0.08 -20.53
C GLN A 333 -11.95 -1.01 -19.51
N THR A 334 -12.10 -0.73 -18.21
CA THR A 334 -11.79 -1.69 -17.15
C THR A 334 -12.64 -2.95 -17.27
N GLU A 335 -13.95 -2.81 -17.52
CA GLU A 335 -14.84 -3.95 -17.72
C GLU A 335 -14.46 -4.78 -18.95
N ASP A 336 -14.18 -4.13 -20.06
CA ASP A 336 -13.75 -4.80 -21.30
C ASP A 336 -12.41 -5.55 -21.07
N THR A 337 -11.50 -4.93 -20.36
CA THR A 337 -10.20 -5.53 -20.03
C THR A 337 -10.35 -6.75 -19.13
N LEU A 338 -11.21 -6.68 -18.11
CA LEU A 338 -11.50 -7.85 -17.25
C LEU A 338 -12.03 -9.03 -18.06
N ARG A 339 -12.93 -8.79 -19.02
CA ARG A 339 -13.45 -9.82 -19.91
C ARG A 339 -12.35 -10.42 -20.79
N ALA A 340 -11.50 -9.57 -21.36
CA ALA A 340 -10.39 -10.01 -22.20
C ALA A 340 -9.38 -10.86 -21.40
N MET A 341 -9.03 -10.45 -20.18
CA MET A 341 -8.13 -11.21 -19.31
C MET A 341 -8.74 -12.57 -18.93
N ASN A 342 -10.04 -12.61 -18.63
CA ASN A 342 -10.73 -13.85 -18.31
C ASN A 342 -10.72 -14.83 -19.50
N GLN A 343 -10.85 -14.33 -20.72
CA GLN A 343 -10.72 -15.16 -21.94
C GLN A 343 -9.32 -15.74 -22.11
N LEU A 344 -8.29 -15.07 -21.62
CA LEU A 344 -6.92 -15.58 -21.57
C LEU A 344 -6.72 -16.62 -20.45
N GLY A 345 -7.72 -16.82 -19.61
CA GLY A 345 -7.64 -17.75 -18.48
C GLY A 345 -7.09 -17.14 -17.20
N TYR A 346 -6.99 -15.80 -17.12
CA TYR A 346 -6.53 -15.10 -15.92
C TYR A 346 -7.65 -14.28 -15.29
N LEU A 347 -8.04 -14.69 -14.09
CA LEU A 347 -9.06 -14.01 -13.30
C LEU A 347 -8.43 -12.83 -12.56
N CYS A 348 -8.89 -11.62 -12.85
CA CYS A 348 -8.38 -10.40 -12.27
C CYS A 348 -9.53 -9.57 -11.64
N GLU A 349 -9.17 -8.48 -11.02
CA GLU A 349 -10.09 -7.50 -10.45
C GLU A 349 -9.78 -6.10 -11.02
N PRO A 350 -10.63 -5.07 -10.78
CA PRO A 350 -10.51 -3.79 -11.49
C PRO A 350 -9.14 -3.10 -11.41
N HIS A 351 -8.46 -3.12 -10.27
CA HIS A 351 -7.15 -2.45 -10.11
C HIS A 351 -6.08 -3.08 -10.99
N GLY A 352 -5.99 -4.41 -10.98
CA GLY A 352 -5.06 -5.14 -11.83
C GLY A 352 -5.39 -4.97 -13.32
N ALA A 353 -6.67 -4.90 -13.65
CA ALA A 353 -7.11 -4.67 -15.03
C ALA A 353 -6.66 -3.30 -15.56
N VAL A 354 -6.74 -2.26 -14.73
CA VAL A 354 -6.23 -0.92 -15.10
C VAL A 354 -4.74 -0.99 -15.41
N ALA A 355 -3.95 -1.62 -14.55
CA ALA A 355 -2.50 -1.75 -14.76
C ALA A 355 -2.17 -2.58 -16.02
N TYR A 356 -2.88 -3.69 -16.22
CA TYR A 356 -2.71 -4.55 -17.41
C TYR A 356 -3.02 -3.79 -18.70
N GLU A 357 -4.13 -3.05 -18.75
CA GLU A 357 -4.57 -2.36 -19.97
C GLU A 357 -3.57 -1.30 -20.40
N VAL A 358 -3.07 -0.47 -19.47
CA VAL A 358 -2.07 0.54 -19.81
C VAL A 358 -0.76 -0.12 -20.26
N LEU A 359 -0.36 -1.21 -19.61
CA LEU A 359 0.80 -2.00 -20.02
C LEU A 359 0.63 -2.53 -21.46
N LYS A 360 -0.52 -3.11 -21.75
CA LYS A 360 -0.82 -3.68 -23.06
C LYS A 360 -0.75 -2.64 -24.18
N GLN A 361 -1.20 -1.42 -23.89
CA GLN A 361 -1.17 -0.30 -24.84
C GLN A 361 0.26 0.22 -25.09
N ASP A 362 1.13 0.14 -24.10
CA ASP A 362 2.44 0.83 -24.13
C ASP A 362 3.64 -0.09 -24.34
N LEU A 363 3.50 -1.38 -24.16
CA LEU A 363 4.59 -2.35 -24.27
C LEU A 363 5.15 -2.39 -25.69
N GLN A 364 6.48 -2.29 -25.80
CA GLN A 364 7.20 -2.30 -27.07
C GLN A 364 7.73 -3.69 -27.40
N GLU A 365 8.08 -3.92 -28.65
CA GLU A 365 8.72 -5.16 -29.10
C GLU A 365 10.02 -5.38 -28.33
N GLY A 366 10.23 -6.62 -27.86
CA GLY A 366 11.42 -7.02 -27.09
C GLY A 366 11.34 -6.67 -25.61
N GLU A 367 10.32 -5.96 -25.17
CA GLU A 367 10.08 -5.70 -23.73
C GLU A 367 9.29 -6.83 -23.09
N THR A 368 9.55 -7.04 -21.79
CA THR A 368 8.74 -7.92 -20.95
C THR A 368 7.93 -7.06 -19.99
N GLY A 369 6.63 -7.29 -19.94
CA GLY A 369 5.72 -6.55 -19.08
C GLY A 369 5.38 -7.30 -17.79
N LEU A 370 5.35 -6.55 -16.71
CA LEU A 370 4.86 -7.01 -15.41
C LEU A 370 3.83 -6.01 -14.90
N PHE A 371 2.64 -6.48 -14.55
CA PHE A 371 1.66 -5.62 -13.89
C PHE A 371 1.36 -6.14 -12.49
N LEU A 372 1.05 -5.25 -11.57
CA LEU A 372 0.79 -5.60 -10.18
C LEU A 372 -0.69 -5.88 -9.95
N CYS A 373 -0.97 -7.05 -9.34
CA CYS A 373 -2.29 -7.43 -8.87
C CYS A 373 -2.35 -7.16 -7.36
N THR A 374 -3.00 -6.07 -6.99
CA THR A 374 -2.95 -5.52 -5.64
C THR A 374 -4.02 -6.06 -4.70
N ALA A 375 -5.05 -6.71 -5.23
CA ALA A 375 -6.11 -7.31 -4.42
C ALA A 375 -6.64 -8.60 -5.07
N HIS A 376 -7.10 -9.52 -4.22
CA HIS A 376 -7.75 -10.75 -4.68
C HIS A 376 -9.13 -10.40 -5.29
N PRO A 377 -9.52 -11.04 -6.41
CA PRO A 377 -10.82 -10.80 -7.05
C PRO A 377 -12.03 -10.92 -6.11
N ALA A 378 -11.99 -11.83 -5.14
CA ALA A 378 -13.08 -12.02 -4.17
C ALA A 378 -13.35 -10.80 -3.28
N LYS A 379 -12.41 -9.88 -3.16
CA LYS A 379 -12.64 -8.60 -2.44
C LYS A 379 -13.56 -7.66 -3.22
N PHE A 380 -13.69 -7.87 -4.50
CA PHE A 380 -14.55 -7.13 -5.42
C PHE A 380 -15.59 -8.06 -6.06
N LYS A 381 -16.05 -9.04 -5.27
CA LYS A 381 -16.91 -10.14 -5.69
C LYS A 381 -18.11 -9.68 -6.52
N GLU A 382 -18.87 -8.68 -6.04
CA GLU A 382 -20.06 -8.21 -6.73
C GLU A 382 -19.75 -7.66 -8.12
N SER A 383 -18.75 -6.80 -8.24
CA SER A 383 -18.36 -6.21 -9.52
C SER A 383 -17.80 -7.26 -10.48
N VAL A 384 -16.93 -8.13 -10.00
CA VAL A 384 -16.30 -9.16 -10.84
C VAL A 384 -17.33 -10.18 -11.33
N GLU A 385 -18.22 -10.64 -10.46
CA GLU A 385 -19.30 -11.58 -10.83
C GLU A 385 -20.26 -10.96 -11.84
N ARG A 386 -20.61 -9.69 -11.66
CA ARG A 386 -21.48 -8.96 -12.61
C ARG A 386 -20.82 -8.82 -13.98
N ILE A 387 -19.57 -8.39 -13.99
CA ILE A 387 -18.84 -8.12 -15.24
C ILE A 387 -18.55 -9.40 -16.03
N LEU A 388 -18.14 -10.46 -15.33
CA LEU A 388 -17.70 -11.70 -15.95
C LEU A 388 -18.82 -12.77 -16.07
N ASP A 389 -19.98 -12.52 -15.51
CA ASP A 389 -21.11 -13.46 -15.47
C ASP A 389 -20.69 -14.83 -14.92
N LEU A 390 -20.10 -14.84 -13.74
CA LEU A 390 -19.65 -16.02 -13.04
C LEU A 390 -19.84 -15.89 -11.53
N THR A 391 -19.66 -17.00 -10.80
CA THR A 391 -19.70 -17.01 -9.34
C THR A 391 -18.30 -17.29 -8.79
N LEU A 392 -17.83 -16.42 -7.89
CA LEU A 392 -16.54 -16.58 -7.23
C LEU A 392 -16.71 -17.31 -5.89
N PRO A 393 -15.90 -18.37 -5.64
CA PRO A 393 -15.83 -18.95 -4.31
C PRO A 393 -15.15 -17.98 -3.34
N LEU A 394 -15.53 -18.01 -2.06
CA LEU A 394 -14.87 -17.26 -1.02
C LEU A 394 -13.58 -17.97 -0.62
N PRO A 395 -12.42 -17.26 -0.65
CA PRO A 395 -11.20 -17.79 -0.05
C PRO A 395 -11.38 -18.04 1.45
N GLU A 396 -10.65 -19.00 1.99
CA GLU A 396 -10.71 -19.35 3.42
C GLU A 396 -10.47 -18.12 4.31
N ALA A 397 -9.55 -17.24 3.93
CA ALA A 397 -9.24 -16.02 4.67
C ALA A 397 -10.46 -15.10 4.86
N LEU A 398 -11.38 -15.06 3.89
CA LEU A 398 -12.64 -14.31 4.01
C LEU A 398 -13.74 -15.13 4.68
N ASP A 399 -13.88 -16.39 4.31
CA ASP A 399 -14.95 -17.25 4.79
C ASP A 399 -14.90 -17.47 6.30
N LYS A 400 -13.72 -17.68 6.86
CA LYS A 400 -13.57 -17.87 8.31
C LYS A 400 -14.04 -16.67 9.13
N HIS A 401 -13.78 -15.45 8.66
CA HIS A 401 -14.21 -14.23 9.34
C HIS A 401 -15.70 -13.96 9.13
N ASN A 402 -16.24 -14.36 7.97
CA ASN A 402 -17.64 -14.19 7.65
C ASN A 402 -18.57 -14.95 8.62
N LYS A 403 -18.07 -16.01 9.25
CA LYS A 403 -18.79 -16.84 10.21
C LYS A 403 -18.73 -16.31 11.65
N LEU A 404 -17.89 -15.32 11.92
CA LEU A 404 -17.71 -14.77 13.26
C LEU A 404 -18.68 -13.61 13.54
N PRO A 405 -18.99 -13.34 14.83
CA PRO A 405 -19.86 -12.22 15.17
C PRO A 405 -19.15 -10.87 15.01
N LEU A 406 -19.91 -9.85 14.67
CA LEU A 406 -19.42 -8.47 14.68
C LEU A 406 -19.21 -8.01 16.13
N LEU A 407 -18.04 -7.41 16.37
CA LEU A 407 -17.65 -6.87 17.67
C LEU A 407 -17.61 -5.34 17.68
N SER A 408 -18.15 -4.70 16.66
CA SER A 408 -18.12 -3.24 16.52
C SER A 408 -19.05 -2.55 17.51
N ASP A 409 -18.55 -1.43 18.05
CA ASP A 409 -19.38 -0.45 18.73
C ASP A 409 -20.03 0.50 17.70
N GLU A 410 -21.12 1.15 18.08
CA GLU A 410 -21.78 2.17 17.26
C GLU A 410 -21.63 3.54 17.92
N MET A 411 -21.47 4.58 17.11
CA MET A 411 -21.29 5.93 17.61
C MET A 411 -21.84 6.96 16.60
N GLU A 412 -22.37 8.06 17.14
CA GLU A 412 -22.73 9.21 16.32
C GLU A 412 -21.49 9.98 15.85
N ASN A 413 -21.65 10.82 14.84
CA ASN A 413 -20.62 11.72 14.36
C ASN A 413 -20.40 12.88 15.36
N ASP A 414 -19.79 12.56 16.49
CA ASP A 414 -19.58 13.46 17.63
C ASP A 414 -18.19 13.23 18.21
N PHE A 415 -17.32 14.21 18.06
CA PHE A 415 -15.94 14.10 18.56
C PHE A 415 -15.85 13.93 20.07
N ALA A 416 -16.75 14.57 20.84
CA ALA A 416 -16.72 14.43 22.30
C ALA A 416 -16.96 12.96 22.72
N GLN A 417 -17.84 12.24 22.02
CA GLN A 417 -18.07 10.82 22.26
C GLN A 417 -16.82 9.98 21.90
N LEU A 418 -16.21 10.27 20.78
CA LEU A 418 -14.98 9.58 20.35
C LEU A 418 -13.84 9.82 21.35
N ARG A 419 -13.65 11.07 21.77
CA ARG A 419 -12.60 11.43 22.74
C ARG A 419 -12.80 10.66 24.06
N ALA A 420 -14.01 10.63 24.58
CA ALA A 420 -14.33 9.86 25.79
C ALA A 420 -14.07 8.35 25.62
N TYR A 421 -14.39 7.81 24.46
CA TYR A 421 -14.13 6.41 24.14
C TYR A 421 -12.64 6.09 24.11
N LEU A 422 -11.84 6.95 23.49
CA LEU A 422 -10.39 6.76 23.37
C LEU A 422 -9.67 6.86 24.71
N LEU A 423 -10.21 7.60 25.67
CA LEU A 423 -9.62 7.80 27.01
C LEU A 423 -9.97 6.67 27.99
N LYS A 424 -10.85 5.74 27.65
CA LYS A 424 -11.15 4.56 28.48
C LYS A 424 -10.03 3.52 28.37
#